data_66fca86ed392a19d27c3e193c0d41b73
#
_entry.id   66fca86ed392a19d27c3e193c0d41b73
#
_cell.length_a   1.000
_cell.length_b   1.000
_cell.length_c   1.000
_cell.angle_alpha   90.00
_cell.angle_beta   90.00
_cell.angle_gamma   90.00
#
_symmetry.space_group_name_H-M   'P 1'
#
loop_
_entity.id
_entity.type
_entity.pdbx_description
1 polymer ?
#
loop_
_entity_poly.entity_id
_entity_poly.type
_entity_poly.pdbx_seq_one_letter_code
_entity_poly.pdbx_strand_id
1 'polypeptide(L)'
;MEPATAGGDPPATKRLPWAQRRDQLLAAAERVIARDGPQVSMDAVAAEAGVSKPIVYRHFGDKNGLAHAVGERFAVALLTDWHATLAAHADPRERTYAAIEVILRRIDEAPQTYRFLTRGSAEGAPALGDALDAFLRMIGDDLADFMASVNQDKSSERRTLLLTWGHAMVGLVRSSADLWLDRRHVSLEELVAQLTDLLWRGFGDAGWLTGGPSGTPGGDARNA
;
A
#
# COMPACT_ATOMS: atom_id res chain seq x y z
N MET A 1 -59.00 30.46 27.20
CA MET A 1 -58.98 29.36 26.21
C MET A 1 -57.68 29.54 25.44
N GLU A 2 -56.58 28.94 25.96
CA GLU A 2 -55.26 29.00 25.36
C GLU A 2 -55.10 27.91 24.29
N PRO A 3 -54.47 28.18 23.16
CA PRO A 3 -54.18 27.14 22.19
C PRO A 3 -52.87 26.41 22.56
N ALA A 4 -52.93 25.09 22.52
CA ALA A 4 -51.87 24.15 22.76
C ALA A 4 -50.71 24.35 21.76
N THR A 5 -49.47 24.50 22.29
CA THR A 5 -48.22 24.43 21.55
C THR A 5 -48.01 23.00 21.05
N ALA A 6 -48.04 22.86 19.73
CA ALA A 6 -47.64 21.63 19.03
C ALA A 6 -46.11 21.45 19.21
N GLY A 7 -45.73 20.46 20.02
CA GLY A 7 -44.38 19.94 20.06
C GLY A 7 -44.00 19.27 18.75
N GLY A 8 -43.24 19.93 17.94
CA GLY A 8 -42.63 19.31 16.76
C GLY A 8 -41.59 18.28 17.20
N ASP A 9 -41.79 17.02 16.87
CA ASP A 9 -40.77 15.99 16.96
C ASP A 9 -39.51 16.41 16.20
N PRO A 10 -38.31 16.24 16.77
CA PRO A 10 -37.08 16.49 16.04
C PRO A 10 -37.00 15.55 14.81
N PRO A 11 -36.51 16.04 13.65
CA PRO A 11 -36.49 15.26 12.43
C PRO A 11 -35.71 13.96 12.68
N ALA A 12 -36.37 12.82 12.47
CA ALA A 12 -35.78 11.50 12.54
C ALA A 12 -34.56 11.45 11.63
N THR A 13 -33.39 11.43 12.23
CA THR A 13 -32.08 11.31 11.52
C THR A 13 -32.14 10.01 10.71
N LYS A 14 -32.28 10.15 9.39
CA LYS A 14 -32.38 9.03 8.45
C LYS A 14 -31.21 8.09 8.69
N ARG A 15 -31.47 6.87 9.20
CA ARG A 15 -30.42 5.86 9.44
C ARG A 15 -29.74 5.57 8.10
N LEU A 16 -28.48 5.93 7.98
CA LEU A 16 -27.68 5.61 6.80
C LEU A 16 -27.59 4.08 6.62
N PRO A 17 -27.60 3.59 5.37
CA PRO A 17 -27.29 2.20 5.07
C PRO A 17 -25.95 1.78 5.71
N TRP A 18 -25.84 0.50 6.07
CA TRP A 18 -24.66 -0.04 6.79
C TRP A 18 -23.33 0.29 6.08
N ALA A 19 -23.26 0.07 4.76
CA ALA A 19 -22.06 0.35 3.95
C ALA A 19 -21.69 1.83 3.99
N GLN A 20 -22.64 2.73 3.77
CA GLN A 20 -22.40 4.18 3.81
C GLN A 20 -21.93 4.65 5.20
N ARG A 21 -22.49 4.06 6.26
CA ARG A 21 -22.05 4.36 7.62
C ARG A 21 -20.60 3.87 7.85
N ARG A 22 -20.26 2.67 7.36
CA ARG A 22 -18.90 2.12 7.45
C ARG A 22 -17.90 3.02 6.73
N ASP A 23 -18.24 3.49 5.53
CA ASP A 23 -17.38 4.42 4.76
C ASP A 23 -17.18 5.77 5.46
N GLN A 24 -18.23 6.32 6.08
CA GLN A 24 -18.10 7.55 6.87
C GLN A 24 -17.19 7.37 8.08
N LEU A 25 -17.30 6.25 8.78
CA LEU A 25 -16.46 5.93 9.93
C LEU A 25 -15.01 5.71 9.50
N LEU A 26 -14.79 5.09 8.36
CA LEU A 26 -13.47 4.87 7.80
C LEU A 26 -12.81 6.20 7.37
N ALA A 27 -13.57 7.08 6.72
CA ALA A 27 -13.09 8.43 6.38
C ALA A 27 -12.78 9.27 7.64
N ALA A 28 -13.57 9.13 8.71
CA ALA A 28 -13.26 9.76 10.00
C ALA A 28 -11.97 9.19 10.61
N ALA A 29 -11.76 7.88 10.55
CA ALA A 29 -10.55 7.24 11.02
C ALA A 29 -9.31 7.75 10.26
N GLU A 30 -9.39 7.87 8.95
CA GLU A 30 -8.29 8.41 8.12
C GLU A 30 -7.93 9.85 8.51
N ARG A 31 -8.93 10.71 8.78
CA ARG A 31 -8.67 12.07 9.26
C ARG A 31 -8.00 12.10 10.63
N VAL A 32 -8.45 11.23 11.55
CA VAL A 32 -7.82 11.12 12.89
C VAL A 32 -6.40 10.61 12.77
N ILE A 33 -6.16 9.58 11.95
CA ILE A 33 -4.81 9.05 11.69
C ILE A 33 -3.91 10.12 11.08
N ALA A 34 -4.40 10.89 10.12
CA ALA A 34 -3.63 11.95 9.48
C ALA A 34 -3.21 13.05 10.48
N ARG A 35 -4.09 13.40 11.42
CA ARG A 35 -3.86 14.42 12.45
C ARG A 35 -3.04 13.92 13.64
N ASP A 36 -3.40 12.76 14.20
CA ASP A 36 -2.90 12.26 15.47
C ASP A 36 -1.82 11.16 15.31
N GLY A 37 -1.62 10.69 14.07
CA GLY A 37 -0.65 9.65 13.75
C GLY A 37 -1.08 8.23 14.16
N PRO A 38 -0.11 7.30 14.31
CA PRO A 38 -0.41 5.86 14.51
C PRO A 38 -1.04 5.52 15.87
N GLN A 39 -1.06 6.47 16.82
CA GLN A 39 -1.63 6.27 18.16
C GLN A 39 -3.15 6.51 18.24
N VAL A 40 -3.84 6.47 17.09
CA VAL A 40 -5.29 6.63 17.00
C VAL A 40 -6.05 5.71 17.95
N SER A 41 -7.10 6.24 18.60
CA SER A 41 -8.01 5.48 19.46
C SER A 41 -9.41 5.36 18.85
N MET A 42 -10.12 4.30 19.21
CA MET A 42 -11.52 4.10 18.79
C MET A 42 -12.43 5.24 19.27
N ASP A 43 -12.09 5.87 20.41
CA ASP A 43 -12.81 7.00 20.97
C ASP A 43 -12.62 8.27 20.14
N ALA A 44 -11.40 8.51 19.67
CA ALA A 44 -11.11 9.64 18.78
C ALA A 44 -11.86 9.49 17.46
N VAL A 45 -11.92 8.29 16.90
CA VAL A 45 -12.70 7.99 15.68
C VAL A 45 -14.19 8.20 15.90
N ALA A 46 -14.73 7.78 17.04
CA ALA A 46 -16.16 7.98 17.38
C ALA A 46 -16.47 9.49 17.49
N ALA A 47 -15.63 10.25 18.19
CA ALA A 47 -15.76 11.69 18.33
C ALA A 47 -15.70 12.42 16.97
N GLU A 48 -14.72 12.07 16.13
CA GLU A 48 -14.55 12.64 14.80
C GLU A 48 -15.73 12.35 13.86
N ALA A 49 -16.32 11.14 13.98
CA ALA A 49 -17.48 10.73 13.20
C ALA A 49 -18.82 11.25 13.76
N GLY A 50 -18.83 11.89 14.93
CA GLY A 50 -20.05 12.34 15.60
C GLY A 50 -20.97 11.19 16.02
N VAL A 51 -20.43 10.03 16.40
CA VAL A 51 -21.18 8.86 16.83
C VAL A 51 -20.73 8.36 18.20
N SER A 52 -21.54 7.47 18.80
CA SER A 52 -21.14 6.82 20.04
C SER A 52 -20.12 5.70 19.80
N LYS A 53 -19.20 5.49 20.75
CA LYS A 53 -18.17 4.45 20.73
C LYS A 53 -18.69 3.05 20.33
N PRO A 54 -19.86 2.54 20.86
CA PRO A 54 -20.40 1.26 20.44
C PRO A 54 -20.69 1.13 18.95
N ILE A 55 -20.95 2.24 18.26
CA ILE A 55 -21.19 2.23 16.81
C ILE A 55 -19.89 1.88 16.07
N VAL A 56 -18.75 2.47 16.45
CA VAL A 56 -17.44 2.20 15.86
C VAL A 56 -17.04 0.74 16.10
N TYR A 57 -17.19 0.25 17.34
CA TYR A 57 -16.92 -1.15 17.68
C TYR A 57 -17.80 -2.14 16.92
N ARG A 58 -19.06 -1.80 16.67
CA ARG A 58 -19.97 -2.66 15.89
C ARG A 58 -19.53 -2.81 14.41
N HIS A 59 -18.87 -1.78 13.83
CA HIS A 59 -18.42 -1.80 12.44
C HIS A 59 -17.02 -2.42 12.26
N PHE A 60 -16.14 -2.26 13.23
CA PHE A 60 -14.75 -2.67 13.10
C PHE A 60 -14.31 -3.74 14.13
N GLY A 61 -15.11 -4.01 15.14
CA GLY A 61 -14.76 -4.91 16.23
C GLY A 61 -13.82 -4.25 17.23
N ASP A 62 -12.57 -4.07 16.83
CA ASP A 62 -11.51 -3.47 17.65
C ASP A 62 -10.58 -2.59 16.81
N LYS A 63 -9.47 -2.16 17.39
CA LYS A 63 -8.45 -1.36 16.71
C LYS A 63 -7.80 -2.14 15.55
N ASN A 64 -7.67 -3.46 15.66
CA ASN A 64 -7.11 -4.30 14.60
C ASN A 64 -8.06 -4.38 13.40
N GLY A 65 -9.36 -4.57 13.65
CA GLY A 65 -10.37 -4.55 12.59
C GLY A 65 -10.48 -3.18 11.90
N LEU A 66 -10.30 -2.08 12.66
CA LEU A 66 -10.19 -0.74 12.06
C LEU A 66 -8.96 -0.64 11.17
N ALA A 67 -7.82 -1.09 11.65
CA ALA A 67 -6.57 -1.03 10.91
C ALA A 67 -6.60 -1.90 9.64
N HIS A 68 -7.22 -3.08 9.73
CA HIS A 68 -7.46 -3.91 8.54
C HIS A 68 -8.31 -3.17 7.50
N ALA A 69 -9.37 -2.52 7.92
CA ALA A 69 -10.25 -1.76 7.02
C ALA A 69 -9.54 -0.54 6.37
N VAL A 70 -8.72 0.17 7.13
CA VAL A 70 -7.87 1.26 6.61
C VAL A 70 -6.83 0.72 5.62
N GLY A 71 -6.18 -0.39 5.97
CA GLY A 71 -5.20 -1.06 5.12
C GLY A 71 -5.79 -1.55 3.80
N GLU A 72 -6.95 -2.20 3.85
CA GLU A 72 -7.69 -2.65 2.66
C GLU A 72 -8.00 -1.48 1.72
N ARG A 73 -8.48 -0.36 2.26
CA ARG A 73 -8.79 0.84 1.48
C ARG A 73 -7.54 1.48 0.86
N PHE A 74 -6.47 1.57 1.64
CA PHE A 74 -5.16 2.05 1.17
C PHE A 74 -4.63 1.16 0.03
N ALA A 75 -4.71 -0.16 0.21
CA ALA A 75 -4.28 -1.16 -0.74
C ALA A 75 -5.06 -1.09 -2.07
N VAL A 76 -6.39 -1.05 -2.00
CA VAL A 76 -7.24 -0.97 -3.21
C VAL A 76 -6.93 0.30 -4.02
N ALA A 77 -6.77 1.45 -3.34
CA ALA A 77 -6.42 2.70 -4.02
C ALA A 77 -5.05 2.60 -4.69
N LEU A 78 -4.03 2.09 -3.98
CA LEU A 78 -2.69 1.93 -4.52
C LEU A 78 -2.64 0.97 -5.72
N LEU A 79 -3.32 -0.18 -5.64
CA LEU A 79 -3.40 -1.13 -6.76
C LEU A 79 -4.07 -0.56 -7.99
N THR A 80 -5.14 0.22 -7.79
CA THR A 80 -5.85 0.87 -8.90
C THR A 80 -4.91 1.82 -9.65
N ASP A 81 -4.18 2.67 -8.91
CA ASP A 81 -3.23 3.62 -9.48
C ASP A 81 -2.04 2.89 -10.14
N TRP A 82 -1.56 1.83 -9.50
CA TRP A 82 -0.44 1.02 -9.98
C TRP A 82 -0.76 0.30 -11.30
N HIS A 83 -1.91 -0.39 -11.39
CA HIS A 83 -2.33 -1.06 -12.62
C HIS A 83 -2.56 -0.06 -13.77
N ALA A 84 -3.17 1.09 -13.50
CA ALA A 84 -3.34 2.15 -14.48
C ALA A 84 -1.99 2.66 -14.99
N THR A 85 -1.02 2.83 -14.09
CA THR A 85 0.35 3.27 -14.41
C THR A 85 1.07 2.26 -15.29
N LEU A 86 1.01 0.96 -14.95
CA LEU A 86 1.62 -0.10 -15.78
C LEU A 86 1.04 -0.15 -17.19
N ALA A 87 -0.26 0.08 -17.33
CA ALA A 87 -0.93 0.09 -18.62
C ALA A 87 -0.58 1.31 -19.49
N ALA A 88 -0.24 2.44 -18.86
CA ALA A 88 0.03 3.71 -19.55
C ALA A 88 1.45 3.79 -20.17
N HIS A 89 2.42 2.99 -19.69
CA HIS A 89 3.81 3.08 -20.10
C HIS A 89 4.24 1.84 -20.89
N ALA A 90 4.71 2.03 -22.12
CA ALA A 90 5.18 0.94 -22.98
C ALA A 90 6.66 0.61 -22.73
N ASP A 91 7.49 1.63 -22.51
CA ASP A 91 8.92 1.44 -22.23
C ASP A 91 9.12 0.81 -20.84
N PRO A 92 9.90 -0.28 -20.73
CA PRO A 92 10.07 -0.98 -19.46
C PRO A 92 10.75 -0.14 -18.37
N ARG A 93 11.68 0.75 -18.73
CA ARG A 93 12.37 1.60 -17.76
C ARG A 93 11.45 2.70 -17.25
N GLU A 94 10.70 3.36 -18.15
CA GLU A 94 9.69 4.36 -17.79
C GLU A 94 8.59 3.73 -16.93
N ARG A 95 8.16 2.52 -17.26
CA ARG A 95 7.18 1.76 -16.47
C ARG A 95 7.70 1.45 -15.07
N THR A 96 8.97 1.06 -14.93
CA THR A 96 9.59 0.82 -13.61
C THR A 96 9.65 2.11 -12.80
N TYR A 97 10.06 3.22 -13.42
CA TYR A 97 10.08 4.53 -12.78
C TYR A 97 8.69 4.92 -12.28
N ALA A 98 7.69 4.88 -13.16
CA ALA A 98 6.31 5.26 -12.84
C ALA A 98 5.67 4.34 -11.79
N ALA A 99 5.98 3.04 -11.80
CA ALA A 99 5.53 2.09 -10.79
C ALA A 99 6.11 2.40 -9.39
N ILE A 100 7.39 2.76 -9.31
CA ILE A 100 8.01 3.18 -8.04
C ILE A 100 7.43 4.53 -7.59
N GLU A 101 7.29 5.47 -8.53
CA GLU A 101 6.76 6.80 -8.25
C GLU A 101 5.35 6.73 -7.64
N VAL A 102 4.44 5.95 -8.22
CA VAL A 102 3.06 5.86 -7.72
C VAL A 102 3.00 5.31 -6.29
N ILE A 103 3.85 4.33 -5.95
CA ILE A 103 3.94 3.78 -4.61
C ILE A 103 4.46 4.83 -3.62
N LEU A 104 5.60 5.45 -3.93
CA LEU A 104 6.24 6.43 -3.05
C LEU A 104 5.41 7.70 -2.88
N ARG A 105 4.74 8.15 -3.93
CA ARG A 105 3.81 9.28 -3.89
C ARG A 105 2.63 8.99 -2.98
N ARG A 106 2.02 7.81 -3.08
CA ARG A 106 0.93 7.39 -2.18
C ARG A 106 1.36 7.37 -0.72
N ILE A 107 2.58 6.91 -0.45
CA ILE A 107 3.17 6.93 0.90
C ILE A 107 3.42 8.38 1.38
N ASP A 108 3.88 9.26 0.49
CA ASP A 108 4.12 10.67 0.79
C ASP A 108 2.84 11.47 1.05
N GLU A 109 1.78 11.19 0.31
CA GLU A 109 0.46 11.80 0.48
C GLU A 109 -0.21 11.42 1.81
N ALA A 110 0.06 10.21 2.32
CA ALA A 110 -0.55 9.69 3.54
C ALA A 110 0.47 9.03 4.49
N PRO A 111 1.52 9.77 4.93
CA PRO A 111 2.63 9.19 5.70
C PRO A 111 2.20 8.65 7.06
N GLN A 112 1.21 9.27 7.70
CA GLN A 112 0.70 8.79 8.98
C GLN A 112 -0.15 7.53 8.84
N THR A 113 -0.90 7.41 7.74
CA THR A 113 -1.63 6.17 7.42
C THR A 113 -0.65 5.04 7.13
N TYR A 114 0.38 5.29 6.34
CA TYR A 114 1.42 4.31 6.09
C TYR A 114 2.13 3.88 7.40
N ARG A 115 2.52 4.83 8.27
CA ARG A 115 3.10 4.52 9.58
C ARG A 115 2.14 3.75 10.48
N PHE A 116 0.86 4.08 10.46
CA PHE A 116 -0.17 3.35 11.21
C PHE A 116 -0.25 1.89 10.76
N LEU A 117 -0.15 1.63 9.46
CA LEU A 117 -0.20 0.29 8.88
C LEU A 117 1.10 -0.50 9.08
N THR A 118 2.27 0.16 9.08
CA THR A 118 3.57 -0.52 9.14
C THR A 118 4.12 -0.69 10.55
N ARG A 119 3.88 0.27 11.45
CA ARG A 119 4.50 0.26 12.78
C ARG A 119 3.60 -0.28 13.89
N GLY A 120 2.30 -0.49 13.60
CA GLY A 120 1.34 -0.98 14.56
C GLY A 120 1.19 -0.08 15.79
N SER A 121 0.29 -0.42 16.69
CA SER A 121 0.36 0.09 18.06
C SER A 121 1.39 -0.75 18.82
N ALA A 122 2.30 -0.08 19.56
CA ALA A 122 3.40 -0.68 20.32
C ALA A 122 2.98 -1.73 21.39
N GLU A 123 1.72 -2.04 21.49
CA GLU A 123 1.12 -3.00 22.42
C GLU A 123 0.63 -4.25 21.66
N GLY A 124 1.57 -5.10 21.28
CA GLY A 124 1.32 -6.54 21.13
C GLY A 124 0.29 -7.01 20.08
N ALA A 125 -0.03 -6.23 19.04
CA ALA A 125 -1.01 -6.65 18.05
C ALA A 125 -0.34 -7.18 16.77
N PRO A 126 -0.31 -8.50 16.55
CA PRO A 126 0.21 -9.12 15.32
C PRO A 126 -0.65 -8.83 14.07
N ALA A 127 -1.90 -8.42 14.25
CA ALA A 127 -2.88 -8.35 13.17
C ALA A 127 -2.71 -7.18 12.17
N LEU A 128 -1.96 -6.12 12.51
CA LEU A 128 -1.73 -4.99 11.60
C LEU A 128 -0.70 -5.34 10.52
N GLY A 129 0.35 -6.08 10.89
CA GLY A 129 1.36 -6.58 9.97
C GLY A 129 0.78 -7.49 8.90
N ASP A 130 -0.19 -8.33 9.28
CA ASP A 130 -0.74 -9.36 8.38
C ASP A 130 -1.47 -8.78 7.17
N ALA A 131 -2.24 -7.70 7.31
CA ALA A 131 -2.97 -7.08 6.19
C ALA A 131 -2.02 -6.38 5.22
N LEU A 132 -1.05 -5.63 5.73
CA LEU A 132 -0.03 -4.99 4.90
C LEU A 132 0.89 -6.03 4.26
N ASP A 133 1.31 -7.05 5.00
CA ASP A 133 2.15 -8.12 4.47
C ASP A 133 1.43 -8.95 3.40
N ALA A 134 0.11 -9.21 3.58
CA ALA A 134 -0.71 -9.84 2.54
C ALA A 134 -0.78 -8.96 1.28
N PHE A 135 -0.94 -7.65 1.45
CA PHE A 135 -0.95 -6.69 0.36
C PHE A 135 0.40 -6.61 -0.37
N LEU A 136 1.51 -6.52 0.37
CA LEU A 136 2.85 -6.50 -0.22
C LEU A 136 3.18 -7.81 -0.95
N ARG A 137 2.72 -8.96 -0.42
CA ARG A 137 2.82 -10.24 -1.12
C ARG A 137 2.06 -10.21 -2.44
N MET A 138 0.82 -9.71 -2.45
CA MET A 138 0.01 -9.59 -3.66
C MET A 138 0.70 -8.73 -4.74
N ILE A 139 1.28 -7.58 -4.38
CA ILE A 139 2.08 -6.77 -5.33
C ILE A 139 3.29 -7.56 -5.83
N GLY A 140 3.99 -8.29 -4.96
CA GLY A 140 5.12 -9.12 -5.34
C GLY A 140 4.74 -10.21 -6.34
N ASP A 141 3.60 -10.87 -6.13
CA ASP A 141 3.04 -11.88 -7.01
C ASP A 141 2.61 -11.27 -8.37
N ASP A 142 1.89 -10.16 -8.37
CA ASP A 142 1.47 -9.42 -9.56
C ASP A 142 2.69 -8.99 -10.40
N LEU A 143 3.73 -8.49 -9.75
CA LEU A 143 4.97 -8.09 -10.41
C LEU A 143 5.71 -9.30 -11.02
N ALA A 144 5.76 -10.42 -10.30
CA ALA A 144 6.34 -11.67 -10.79
C ALA A 144 5.58 -12.21 -12.01
N ASP A 145 4.25 -12.20 -11.96
CA ASP A 145 3.39 -12.64 -13.06
C ASP A 145 3.52 -11.70 -14.27
N PHE A 146 3.61 -10.40 -14.05
CA PHE A 146 3.91 -9.45 -15.13
C PHE A 146 5.27 -9.74 -15.78
N MET A 147 6.34 -9.89 -14.99
CA MET A 147 7.67 -10.23 -15.51
C MET A 147 7.65 -11.58 -16.25
N ALA A 148 6.90 -12.57 -15.77
CA ALA A 148 6.74 -13.86 -16.42
C ALA A 148 5.96 -13.74 -17.74
N SER A 149 5.01 -12.81 -17.84
CA SER A 149 4.21 -12.61 -19.07
C SER A 149 5.07 -12.11 -20.23
N VAL A 150 6.02 -11.22 -19.96
CA VAL A 150 6.91 -10.61 -20.98
C VAL A 150 8.19 -11.41 -21.20
N ASN A 151 8.50 -12.39 -20.36
CA ASN A 151 9.69 -13.21 -20.48
C ASN A 151 9.45 -14.36 -21.47
N GLN A 152 10.44 -14.67 -22.33
CA GLN A 152 10.35 -15.77 -23.30
C GLN A 152 10.56 -17.16 -22.68
N ASP A 153 11.40 -17.24 -21.64
CA ASP A 153 11.64 -18.49 -20.90
C ASP A 153 10.48 -18.75 -19.94
N LYS A 154 9.73 -19.82 -20.21
CA LYS A 154 8.57 -20.27 -19.42
C LYS A 154 8.89 -21.44 -18.47
N SER A 155 10.19 -21.72 -18.25
CA SER A 155 10.61 -22.80 -17.33
C SER A 155 10.16 -22.56 -15.90
N SER A 156 10.04 -23.61 -15.11
CA SER A 156 9.68 -23.55 -13.69
C SER A 156 10.76 -22.84 -12.86
N GLU A 157 12.03 -23.03 -13.23
CA GLU A 157 13.19 -22.40 -12.62
C GLU A 157 13.11 -20.87 -12.80
N ARG A 158 12.79 -20.43 -14.01
CA ARG A 158 12.60 -19.01 -14.33
C ARG A 158 11.46 -18.41 -13.52
N ARG A 159 10.31 -19.11 -13.47
CA ARG A 159 9.14 -18.63 -12.72
C ARG A 159 9.46 -18.46 -11.22
N THR A 160 10.17 -19.43 -10.62
CA THR A 160 10.61 -19.35 -9.22
C THR A 160 11.50 -18.13 -8.97
N LEU A 161 12.43 -17.88 -9.89
CA LEU A 161 13.32 -16.73 -9.82
C LEU A 161 12.57 -15.39 -9.92
N LEU A 162 11.63 -15.27 -10.86
CA LEU A 162 10.83 -14.06 -11.04
C LEU A 162 9.93 -13.79 -9.82
N LEU A 163 9.40 -14.84 -9.19
CA LEU A 163 8.68 -14.71 -7.91
C LEU A 163 9.57 -14.11 -6.83
N THR A 164 10.78 -14.66 -6.66
CA THR A 164 11.75 -14.12 -5.69
C THR A 164 12.08 -12.66 -5.98
N TRP A 165 12.23 -12.29 -7.24
CA TRP A 165 12.59 -10.93 -7.64
C TRP A 165 11.43 -9.95 -7.44
N GLY A 166 10.20 -10.32 -7.78
CA GLY A 166 9.02 -9.50 -7.52
C GLY A 166 8.94 -9.08 -6.06
N HIS A 167 9.09 -10.06 -5.15
CA HIS A 167 9.08 -9.79 -3.71
C HIS A 167 10.31 -8.99 -3.24
N ALA A 168 11.50 -9.25 -3.79
CA ALA A 168 12.70 -8.48 -3.46
C ALA A 168 12.56 -7.01 -3.86
N MET A 169 11.98 -6.72 -5.05
CA MET A 169 11.73 -5.35 -5.51
C MET A 169 10.75 -4.62 -4.60
N VAL A 170 9.66 -5.27 -4.17
CA VAL A 170 8.72 -4.70 -3.21
C VAL A 170 9.40 -4.39 -1.88
N GLY A 171 10.22 -5.32 -1.38
CA GLY A 171 11.00 -5.13 -0.16
C GLY A 171 11.99 -3.96 -0.25
N LEU A 172 12.67 -3.82 -1.39
CA LEU A 172 13.58 -2.71 -1.66
C LEU A 172 12.85 -1.36 -1.59
N VAL A 173 11.74 -1.21 -2.32
CA VAL A 173 10.97 0.04 -2.34
C VAL A 173 10.42 0.36 -0.95
N ARG A 174 9.88 -0.64 -0.23
CA ARG A 174 9.37 -0.48 1.14
C ARG A 174 10.45 0.01 2.09
N SER A 175 11.59 -0.69 2.15
CA SER A 175 12.69 -0.33 3.06
C SER A 175 13.24 1.06 2.77
N SER A 176 13.32 1.43 1.49
CA SER A 176 13.76 2.76 1.07
C SER A 176 12.74 3.84 1.45
N ALA A 177 11.43 3.55 1.32
CA ALA A 177 10.37 4.45 1.75
C ALA A 177 10.41 4.71 3.26
N ASP A 178 10.61 3.67 4.08
CA ASP A 178 10.72 3.80 5.54
C ASP A 178 11.88 4.73 5.92
N LEU A 179 13.06 4.50 5.34
CA LEU A 179 14.24 5.35 5.58
C LEU A 179 14.00 6.78 5.11
N TRP A 180 13.41 6.94 3.93
CA TRP A 180 13.15 8.26 3.35
C TRP A 180 12.12 9.05 4.15
N LEU A 181 11.03 8.42 4.62
CA LEU A 181 10.04 9.06 5.48
C LEU A 181 10.64 9.57 6.79
N ASP A 182 11.63 8.86 7.32
CA ASP A 182 12.26 9.23 8.59
C ASP A 182 13.32 10.33 8.42
N ARG A 183 14.03 10.35 7.30
CA ARG A 183 15.19 11.24 7.10
C ARG A 183 14.99 12.36 6.10
N ARG A 184 14.11 12.19 5.12
CA ARG A 184 13.87 13.14 4.02
C ARG A 184 15.16 13.68 3.39
N HIS A 185 16.14 12.80 3.24
CA HIS A 185 17.52 13.15 2.85
C HIS A 185 17.69 13.47 1.36
N VAL A 186 16.71 13.12 0.53
CA VAL A 186 16.60 13.44 -0.89
C VAL A 186 15.17 13.79 -1.24
N SER A 187 14.93 14.41 -2.39
CA SER A 187 13.56 14.60 -2.91
C SER A 187 12.89 13.27 -3.27
N LEU A 188 11.56 13.28 -3.41
CA LEU A 188 10.82 12.10 -3.89
C LEU A 188 11.31 11.67 -5.27
N GLU A 189 11.48 12.64 -6.17
CA GLU A 189 11.91 12.41 -7.55
C GLU A 189 13.33 11.79 -7.61
N GLU A 190 14.26 12.30 -6.80
CA GLU A 190 15.59 11.73 -6.68
C GLU A 190 15.57 10.30 -6.14
N LEU A 191 14.72 10.01 -5.14
CA LEU A 191 14.57 8.66 -4.61
C LEU A 191 14.05 7.70 -5.68
N VAL A 192 13.00 8.10 -6.42
CA VAL A 192 12.45 7.30 -7.52
C VAL A 192 13.51 7.02 -8.58
N ALA A 193 14.28 8.05 -8.99
CA ALA A 193 15.35 7.89 -9.97
C ALA A 193 16.45 6.93 -9.48
N GLN A 194 16.89 7.07 -8.22
CA GLN A 194 17.93 6.22 -7.63
C GLN A 194 17.47 4.76 -7.55
N LEU A 195 16.25 4.49 -7.12
CA LEU A 195 15.71 3.14 -7.04
C LEU A 195 15.51 2.53 -8.44
N THR A 196 15.03 3.32 -9.39
CA THR A 196 14.89 2.89 -10.79
C THR A 196 16.26 2.51 -11.38
N ASP A 197 17.28 3.34 -11.20
CA ASP A 197 18.62 3.06 -11.69
C ASP A 197 19.25 1.84 -11.02
N LEU A 198 19.04 1.65 -9.73
CA LEU A 198 19.50 0.47 -9.01
C LEU A 198 18.87 -0.81 -9.56
N LEU A 199 17.56 -0.83 -9.72
CA LEU A 199 16.83 -1.96 -10.27
C LEU A 199 17.23 -2.21 -11.73
N TRP A 200 17.34 -1.15 -12.53
CA TRP A 200 17.67 -1.27 -13.95
C TRP A 200 19.09 -1.79 -14.17
N ARG A 201 20.08 -1.28 -13.45
CA ARG A 201 21.48 -1.74 -13.56
C ARG A 201 21.66 -3.15 -13.01
N GLY A 202 21.02 -3.48 -11.89
CA GLY A 202 21.06 -4.80 -11.30
C GLY A 202 20.37 -5.88 -12.14
N PHE A 203 19.32 -5.52 -12.88
CA PHE A 203 18.56 -6.45 -13.72
C PHE A 203 18.87 -6.31 -15.21
N GLY A 204 19.32 -5.13 -15.68
CA GLY A 204 19.61 -4.83 -17.09
C GLY A 204 20.76 -5.66 -17.64
N ASP A 205 21.86 -5.74 -16.90
CA ASP A 205 23.04 -6.53 -17.27
C ASP A 205 22.76 -8.04 -17.31
N ALA A 206 21.74 -8.50 -16.62
CA ALA A 206 21.29 -9.89 -16.65
C ALA A 206 20.35 -10.24 -17.82
N GLY A 207 20.04 -9.29 -18.72
CA GLY A 207 19.14 -9.48 -19.86
C GLY A 207 17.67 -9.75 -19.51
N TRP A 208 17.25 -9.47 -18.27
CA TRP A 208 15.99 -9.94 -17.70
C TRP A 208 14.78 -9.08 -18.04
N LEU A 209 14.99 -7.77 -18.26
CA LEU A 209 13.91 -6.83 -18.62
C LEU A 209 13.75 -6.66 -20.14
N THR A 210 14.72 -7.12 -20.93
CA THR A 210 14.74 -6.92 -22.38
C THR A 210 14.45 -8.18 -23.19
N GLY A 211 14.22 -9.34 -22.53
CA GLY A 211 13.95 -10.61 -23.23
C GLY A 211 15.15 -11.18 -24.01
N GLY A 212 16.35 -10.65 -23.82
CA GLY A 212 17.57 -11.15 -24.44
C GLY A 212 18.03 -12.49 -23.85
N PRO A 213 18.81 -13.30 -24.61
CA PRO A 213 19.33 -14.57 -24.11
C PRO A 213 20.25 -14.32 -22.91
N SER A 214 20.04 -15.12 -21.86
CA SER A 214 20.86 -15.13 -20.66
C SER A 214 22.34 -15.30 -21.02
N GLY A 215 23.15 -14.27 -20.72
CA GLY A 215 24.59 -14.42 -20.73
C GLY A 215 24.98 -15.51 -19.74
N THR A 216 25.51 -16.61 -20.20
CA THR A 216 26.11 -17.68 -19.41
C THR A 216 27.17 -17.03 -18.51
N PRO A 217 27.15 -17.20 -17.19
CA PRO A 217 28.26 -16.77 -16.36
C PRO A 217 29.50 -17.53 -16.84
N GLY A 218 30.56 -16.78 -17.18
CA GLY A 218 31.77 -17.27 -17.77
C GLY A 218 32.31 -18.52 -17.08
N GLY A 219 32.35 -19.58 -17.86
CA GLY A 219 33.02 -20.81 -17.50
C GLY A 219 34.51 -20.57 -17.31
N ASP A 220 34.98 -21.06 -16.21
CA ASP A 220 36.27 -21.59 -15.90
C ASP A 220 37.43 -21.29 -16.85
N ALA A 221 38.28 -20.37 -16.45
CA ALA A 221 39.68 -20.31 -16.87
C ALA A 221 40.56 -20.92 -15.77
N ARG A 222 40.53 -22.24 -15.63
CA ARG A 222 41.58 -23.01 -15.01
C ARG A 222 41.94 -24.16 -15.93
N ASN A 223 42.93 -23.97 -16.75
CA ASN A 223 43.98 -24.92 -17.10
C ASN A 223 44.91 -24.34 -18.18
N ALA A 224 46.04 -23.86 -17.77
CA ALA A 224 47.32 -24.03 -18.41
C ALA A 224 48.41 -23.61 -17.43
#